data_961944d151f8c8ca3d858cee0ab9e122
#
_entry.id   961944d151f8c8ca3d858cee0ab9e122
#
_cell.length_a   1.000
_cell.length_b   1.000
_cell.length_c   1.000
_cell.angle_alpha   90.00
_cell.angle_beta   90.00
_cell.angle_gamma   90.00
#
_symmetry.space_group_name_H-M   'P 1'
#
loop_
_entity.id
_entity.type
_entity.pdbx_description
1 polymer ?
#
loop_
_entity_poly.entity_id
_entity_poly.type
_entity_poly.pdbx_seq_one_letter_code
_entity_poly.pdbx_strand_id
1 'polypeptide(L)'
;AAAVRADLQNMRARLRKQMAAVTATYAALSPDQQAGLVLPTAAVTAALGPIAPIPTVGMVGLVPNARILVAYIMATYPGVQSIGGVRPDPIPDHPSGHAIDVMIGSDMALGDVINADVQSQAARFGLKYTMWRVANHFNHIHICVL
;
A
#
# COMPACT_ATOMS: atom_id res chain seq x y z
N ALA A 1 -16.86 1.90 17.85
CA ALA A 1 -16.81 1.05 16.65
C ALA A 1 -17.86 1.42 15.60
N ALA A 2 -19.14 1.65 15.97
CA ALA A 2 -20.20 2.01 15.03
C ALA A 2 -20.02 3.40 14.41
N ALA A 3 -19.62 4.40 15.19
CA ALA A 3 -19.37 5.77 14.73
C ALA A 3 -18.25 5.82 13.68
N VAL A 4 -17.14 5.12 13.91
CA VAL A 4 -16.01 5.06 12.96
C VAL A 4 -16.43 4.42 11.62
N ARG A 5 -17.29 3.39 11.66
CA ARG A 5 -17.85 2.79 10.44
C ARG A 5 -18.74 3.77 9.66
N ALA A 6 -19.56 4.52 10.38
CA ALA A 6 -20.41 5.53 9.76
C ALA A 6 -19.58 6.64 9.11
N ASP A 7 -18.53 7.11 9.78
CA ASP A 7 -17.63 8.12 9.25
C ASP A 7 -16.88 7.63 8.00
N LEU A 8 -16.38 6.39 8.01
CA LEU A 8 -15.75 5.78 6.85
C LEU A 8 -16.72 5.61 5.67
N GLN A 9 -17.96 5.21 5.93
CA GLN A 9 -19.00 5.11 4.89
C GLN A 9 -19.32 6.47 4.29
N ASN A 10 -19.47 7.50 5.13
CA ASN A 10 -19.70 8.87 4.70
C ASN A 10 -18.51 9.41 3.87
N MET A 11 -17.29 9.16 4.29
CA MET A 11 -16.10 9.56 3.55
C MET A 11 -16.01 8.85 2.19
N ARG A 12 -16.28 7.54 2.14
CA ARG A 12 -16.35 6.79 0.87
C ARG A 12 -17.44 7.33 -0.06
N ALA A 13 -18.60 7.67 0.48
CA ALA A 13 -19.69 8.25 -0.30
C ALA A 13 -19.29 9.62 -0.88
N ARG A 14 -18.64 10.47 -0.09
CA ARG A 14 -18.11 11.77 -0.55
C ARG A 14 -17.07 11.59 -1.65
N LEU A 15 -16.11 10.70 -1.46
CA LEU A 15 -15.08 10.41 -2.47
C LEU A 15 -15.67 9.89 -3.77
N ARG A 16 -16.62 8.97 -3.71
CA ARG A 16 -17.34 8.48 -4.91
C ARG A 16 -18.07 9.59 -5.63
N LYS A 17 -18.74 10.48 -4.90
CA LYS A 17 -19.43 11.64 -5.47
C LYS A 17 -18.45 12.61 -6.14
N GLN A 18 -17.30 12.88 -5.50
CA GLN A 18 -16.25 13.72 -6.07
C GLN A 18 -15.62 13.08 -7.32
N MET A 19 -15.33 11.78 -7.28
CA MET A 19 -14.82 11.06 -8.45
C MET A 19 -15.81 11.05 -9.61
N ALA A 20 -17.10 10.86 -9.34
CA ALA A 20 -18.15 10.93 -10.36
C ALA A 20 -18.24 12.33 -10.98
N ALA A 21 -18.15 13.39 -10.16
CA ALA A 21 -18.16 14.77 -10.63
C ALA A 21 -16.94 15.09 -11.49
N VAL A 22 -15.75 14.65 -11.08
CA VAL A 22 -14.49 14.81 -11.87
C VAL A 22 -14.59 14.05 -13.19
N THR A 23 -15.07 12.81 -13.17
CA THR A 23 -15.25 11.99 -14.37
C THR A 23 -16.24 12.63 -15.33
N ALA A 24 -17.38 13.16 -14.84
CA ALA A 24 -18.36 13.86 -15.65
C ALA A 24 -17.81 15.15 -16.25
N THR A 25 -17.05 15.92 -15.47
CA THR A 25 -16.37 17.13 -15.95
C THR A 25 -15.35 16.81 -17.03
N TYR A 26 -14.53 15.77 -16.84
CA TYR A 26 -13.57 15.31 -17.84
C TYR A 26 -14.25 14.83 -19.12
N ALA A 27 -15.34 14.08 -19.02
CA ALA A 27 -16.11 13.60 -20.18
C ALA A 27 -16.78 14.72 -20.96
N ALA A 28 -17.08 15.85 -20.31
CA ALA A 28 -17.67 17.04 -20.94
C ALA A 28 -16.62 17.88 -21.70
N LEU A 29 -15.33 17.63 -21.51
CA LEU A 29 -14.27 18.33 -22.23
C LEU A 29 -14.12 17.83 -23.66
N SER A 30 -13.72 18.73 -24.57
CA SER A 30 -13.35 18.34 -25.93
C SER A 30 -12.08 17.46 -25.92
N PRO A 31 -11.82 16.65 -26.98
CA PRO A 31 -10.62 15.84 -27.09
C PRO A 31 -9.32 16.64 -26.92
N ASP A 32 -9.26 17.87 -27.45
CA ASP A 32 -8.10 18.76 -27.32
C ASP A 32 -7.91 19.25 -25.87
N GLN A 33 -9.00 19.53 -25.17
CA GLN A 33 -8.97 19.91 -23.75
C GLN A 33 -8.57 18.72 -22.88
N GLN A 34 -9.04 17.51 -23.18
CA GLN A 34 -8.64 16.29 -22.50
C GLN A 34 -7.15 15.99 -22.71
N ALA A 35 -6.65 16.16 -23.94
CA ALA A 35 -5.22 16.01 -24.25
C ALA A 35 -4.36 17.05 -23.51
N GLY A 36 -4.85 18.29 -23.34
CA GLY A 36 -4.20 19.32 -22.54
C GLY A 36 -4.10 19.02 -21.05
N LEU A 37 -5.04 18.23 -20.51
CA LEU A 37 -5.02 17.80 -19.10
C LEU A 37 -4.11 16.60 -18.83
N VAL A 38 -3.70 15.85 -19.85
CA VAL A 38 -2.71 14.77 -19.72
C VAL A 38 -1.30 15.34 -19.48
N LEU A 39 -1.02 16.56 -19.96
CA LEU A 39 0.24 17.27 -19.74
C LEU A 39 0.51 17.66 -18.26
N PRO A 40 -0.49 18.06 -17.44
CA PRO A 40 -0.24 18.38 -16.03
C PRO A 40 0.30 17.23 -15.19
N THR A 41 0.02 15.98 -15.55
CA THR A 41 0.55 14.81 -14.82
C THR A 41 2.08 14.77 -14.91
N ALA A 42 2.66 15.04 -16.09
CA ALA A 42 4.10 15.15 -16.27
C ALA A 42 4.66 16.39 -15.54
N ALA A 43 3.94 17.52 -15.56
CA ALA A 43 4.33 18.74 -14.85
C ALA A 43 4.25 18.59 -13.33
N VAL A 44 3.24 17.92 -12.81
CA VAL A 44 3.10 17.59 -11.38
C VAL A 44 4.18 16.60 -10.95
N THR A 45 4.47 15.59 -11.73
CA THR A 45 5.57 14.65 -11.48
C THR A 45 6.92 15.35 -11.52
N ALA A 46 7.12 16.30 -12.46
CA ALA A 46 8.34 17.11 -12.54
C ALA A 46 8.46 18.10 -11.37
N ALA A 47 7.35 18.69 -10.91
CA ALA A 47 7.32 19.63 -9.77
C ALA A 47 7.48 18.96 -8.42
N LEU A 48 6.95 17.73 -8.25
CA LEU A 48 7.09 16.93 -7.03
C LEU A 48 8.42 16.17 -6.97
N GLY A 49 9.18 16.18 -8.08
CA GLY A 49 10.36 15.34 -8.24
C GLY A 49 10.02 13.86 -8.43
N PRO A 50 11.01 13.04 -8.77
CA PRO A 50 10.80 11.59 -8.78
C PRO A 50 10.45 11.15 -7.36
N ILE A 51 9.30 10.50 -7.19
CA ILE A 51 8.99 9.78 -5.96
C ILE A 51 10.10 8.75 -5.81
N ALA A 52 10.97 8.92 -4.82
CA ALA A 52 12.05 7.99 -4.58
C ALA A 52 11.45 6.59 -4.41
N PRO A 53 11.95 5.56 -5.10
CA PRO A 53 11.44 4.22 -4.93
C PRO A 53 11.62 3.80 -3.47
N ILE A 54 10.63 3.11 -2.91
CA ILE A 54 10.71 2.56 -1.56
C ILE A 54 11.90 1.61 -1.51
N PRO A 55 12.88 1.81 -0.61
CA PRO A 55 14.03 0.92 -0.48
C PRO A 55 13.59 -0.50 -0.14
N THR A 56 14.18 -1.49 -0.78
CA THR A 56 13.88 -2.90 -0.55
C THR A 56 15.16 -3.69 -0.29
N VAL A 57 15.10 -4.67 0.61
CA VAL A 57 16.18 -5.59 0.93
C VAL A 57 15.64 -7.02 0.99
N GLY A 58 16.39 -8.00 0.46
CA GLY A 58 16.00 -9.40 0.52
C GLY A 58 14.86 -9.79 -0.41
N MET A 59 14.77 -9.16 -1.58
CA MET A 59 13.71 -9.47 -2.56
C MET A 59 13.95 -10.77 -3.32
N VAL A 60 15.23 -11.18 -3.43
CA VAL A 60 15.60 -12.44 -4.06
C VAL A 60 15.21 -13.61 -3.15
N GLY A 61 14.53 -14.61 -3.70
CA GLY A 61 14.07 -15.78 -2.94
C GLY A 61 12.65 -15.65 -2.35
N LEU A 62 11.99 -14.50 -2.50
CA LEU A 62 10.58 -14.37 -2.11
C LEU A 62 9.69 -15.29 -2.95
N VAL A 63 8.73 -15.94 -2.30
CA VAL A 63 7.67 -16.71 -2.97
C VAL A 63 6.76 -15.78 -3.80
N PRO A 64 6.03 -16.31 -4.81
CA PRO A 64 5.21 -15.47 -5.70
C PRO A 64 4.22 -14.56 -4.97
N ASN A 65 3.52 -15.08 -3.96
CA ASN A 65 2.56 -14.30 -3.17
C ASN A 65 3.23 -13.11 -2.45
N ALA A 66 4.42 -13.32 -1.88
CA ALA A 66 5.18 -12.25 -1.23
C ALA A 66 5.62 -11.18 -2.23
N ARG A 67 6.03 -11.55 -3.45
CA ARG A 67 6.38 -10.58 -4.51
C ARG A 67 5.18 -9.75 -4.96
N ILE A 68 4.01 -10.37 -5.12
CA ILE A 68 2.77 -9.67 -5.45
C ILE A 68 2.41 -8.67 -4.35
N LEU A 69 2.55 -9.08 -3.09
CA LEU A 69 2.29 -8.22 -1.94
C LEU A 69 3.25 -7.03 -1.89
N VAL A 70 4.56 -7.24 -2.10
CA VAL A 70 5.55 -6.15 -2.18
C VAL A 70 5.17 -5.15 -3.26
N ALA A 71 4.86 -5.60 -4.47
CA ALA A 71 4.47 -4.74 -5.58
C ALA A 71 3.20 -3.94 -5.25
N TYR A 72 2.23 -4.56 -4.61
CA TYR A 72 0.99 -3.90 -4.16
C TYR A 72 1.27 -2.81 -3.12
N ILE A 73 2.04 -3.12 -2.08
CA ILE A 73 2.40 -2.16 -1.02
C ILE A 73 3.16 -0.96 -1.60
N MET A 74 4.15 -1.21 -2.47
CA MET A 74 4.93 -0.14 -3.11
C MET A 74 4.06 0.79 -3.96
N ALA A 75 3.09 0.25 -4.68
CA ALA A 75 2.18 1.02 -5.53
C ALA A 75 1.11 1.79 -4.73
N THR A 76 0.70 1.26 -3.58
CA THR A 76 -0.46 1.78 -2.83
C THR A 76 -0.06 2.71 -1.70
N TYR A 77 1.10 2.49 -1.07
CA TYR A 77 1.51 3.16 0.16
C TYR A 77 2.88 3.84 0.04
N PRO A 78 2.97 5.00 -0.62
CA PRO A 78 4.25 5.71 -0.80
C PRO A 78 4.88 6.20 0.51
N GLY A 79 4.14 6.21 1.63
CA GLY A 79 4.63 6.55 2.96
C GLY A 79 5.42 5.44 3.66
N VAL A 80 5.48 4.24 3.09
CA VAL A 80 6.30 3.13 3.61
C VAL A 80 7.77 3.51 3.49
N GLN A 81 8.54 3.31 4.57
CA GLN A 81 9.96 3.70 4.61
C GLN A 81 10.86 2.71 3.88
N SER A 82 10.59 1.41 4.06
CA SER A 82 11.33 0.33 3.39
C SER A 82 10.57 -1.00 3.52
N ILE A 83 10.95 -1.98 2.70
CA ILE A 83 10.40 -3.34 2.79
C ILE A 83 11.58 -4.32 2.89
N GLY A 84 11.55 -5.16 3.93
CA GLY A 84 12.47 -6.27 4.15
C GLY A 84 11.84 -7.60 3.76
N GLY A 85 12.59 -8.49 3.12
CA GLY A 85 12.15 -9.82 2.73
C GLY A 85 13.03 -10.91 3.32
N VAL A 86 13.65 -11.71 2.46
CA VAL A 86 14.51 -12.83 2.85
C VAL A 86 15.72 -12.35 3.66
N ARG A 87 15.90 -12.94 4.83
CA ARG A 87 17.03 -12.73 5.72
C ARG A 87 17.21 -13.93 6.66
N PRO A 88 18.37 -14.10 7.30
CA PRO A 88 18.51 -15.02 8.42
C PRO A 88 17.56 -14.62 9.56
N ASP A 89 16.81 -15.58 10.08
CA ASP A 89 15.88 -15.38 11.18
C ASP A 89 15.67 -16.72 11.91
N PRO A 90 15.49 -16.72 13.25
CA PRO A 90 15.15 -17.94 13.99
C PRO A 90 13.82 -18.56 13.57
N ILE A 91 12.88 -17.71 13.10
CA ILE A 91 11.59 -18.14 12.56
C ILE A 91 11.74 -18.35 11.05
N PRO A 92 11.23 -19.47 10.49
CA PRO A 92 11.47 -19.84 9.10
C PRO A 92 10.81 -18.94 8.05
N ASP A 93 9.94 -18.02 8.43
CA ASP A 93 9.15 -17.20 7.51
C ASP A 93 10.01 -16.36 6.57
N HIS A 94 10.99 -15.60 7.12
CA HIS A 94 11.92 -14.81 6.33
C HIS A 94 12.92 -15.65 5.55
N PRO A 95 13.62 -16.65 6.16
CA PRO A 95 14.55 -17.50 5.42
C PRO A 95 13.92 -18.25 4.25
N SER A 96 12.65 -18.63 4.38
CA SER A 96 11.92 -19.36 3.33
C SER A 96 11.29 -18.47 2.27
N GLY A 97 11.36 -17.14 2.41
CA GLY A 97 10.79 -16.20 1.47
C GLY A 97 9.27 -15.98 1.58
N HIS A 98 8.65 -16.45 2.66
CA HIS A 98 7.21 -16.34 2.88
C HIS A 98 6.81 -15.08 3.66
N ALA A 99 7.75 -14.30 4.19
CA ALA A 99 7.44 -13.10 4.93
C ALA A 99 8.12 -11.85 4.39
N ILE A 100 7.42 -10.74 4.58
CA ILE A 100 7.96 -9.39 4.39
C ILE A 100 7.70 -8.54 5.63
N ASP A 101 8.60 -7.61 5.92
CA ASP A 101 8.43 -6.57 6.92
C ASP A 101 8.21 -5.23 6.22
N VAL A 102 7.08 -4.61 6.46
CA VAL A 102 6.72 -3.30 5.91
C VAL A 102 7.03 -2.24 6.98
N MET A 103 8.12 -1.51 6.79
CA MET A 103 8.61 -0.53 7.77
C MET A 103 7.83 0.78 7.64
N ILE A 104 7.23 1.22 8.74
CA ILE A 104 6.44 2.47 8.82
C ILE A 104 7.04 3.49 9.83
N GLY A 105 8.14 3.13 10.49
CA GLY A 105 8.73 3.97 11.53
C GLY A 105 7.76 4.22 12.69
N SER A 106 7.49 5.47 12.98
CA SER A 106 6.55 5.88 14.03
C SER A 106 5.13 6.12 13.54
N ASP A 107 4.85 5.96 12.24
CA ASP A 107 3.51 6.19 11.67
C ASP A 107 2.57 5.00 11.93
N MET A 108 2.09 4.92 13.16
CA MET A 108 1.18 3.87 13.61
C MET A 108 -0.15 3.87 12.85
N ALA A 109 -0.61 5.02 12.38
CA ALA A 109 -1.84 5.14 11.62
C ALA A 109 -1.69 4.50 10.23
N LEU A 110 -0.55 4.71 9.58
CA LEU A 110 -0.22 4.02 8.32
C LEU A 110 -0.14 2.51 8.52
N GLY A 111 0.47 2.06 9.62
CA GLY A 111 0.52 0.65 9.98
C GLY A 111 -0.86 0.02 10.17
N ASP A 112 -1.77 0.71 10.84
CA ASP A 112 -3.16 0.26 11.03
C ASP A 112 -3.88 0.10 9.67
N VAL A 113 -3.72 1.07 8.78
CA VAL A 113 -4.34 1.04 7.44
C VAL A 113 -3.80 -0.12 6.62
N ILE A 114 -2.48 -0.29 6.55
CA ILE A 114 -1.85 -1.37 5.78
C ILE A 114 -2.27 -2.73 6.32
N ASN A 115 -2.21 -2.92 7.64
CA ASN A 115 -2.57 -4.20 8.27
C ASN A 115 -4.04 -4.56 7.99
N ALA A 116 -4.96 -3.60 8.14
CA ALA A 116 -6.38 -3.83 7.88
C ALA A 116 -6.65 -4.12 6.40
N ASP A 117 -5.99 -3.42 5.49
CA ASP A 117 -6.13 -3.60 4.05
C ASP A 117 -5.64 -4.99 3.60
N VAL A 118 -4.44 -5.38 4.00
CA VAL A 118 -3.88 -6.70 3.66
C VAL A 118 -4.75 -7.83 4.22
N GLN A 119 -5.24 -7.70 5.44
CA GLN A 119 -6.17 -8.68 6.02
C GLN A 119 -7.50 -8.74 5.27
N SER A 120 -8.01 -7.62 4.80
CA SER A 120 -9.25 -7.58 4.00
C SER A 120 -9.11 -8.28 2.65
N GLN A 121 -7.88 -8.42 2.15
CA GLN A 121 -7.52 -9.05 0.88
C GLN A 121 -6.75 -10.37 1.08
N ALA A 122 -6.96 -11.05 2.20
CA ALA A 122 -6.21 -12.24 2.59
C ALA A 122 -6.17 -13.32 1.49
N ALA A 123 -7.29 -13.58 0.84
CA ALA A 123 -7.37 -14.57 -0.24
C ALA A 123 -6.53 -14.16 -1.47
N ARG A 124 -6.48 -12.87 -1.78
CA ARG A 124 -5.71 -12.33 -2.91
C ARG A 124 -4.21 -12.55 -2.76
N PHE A 125 -3.70 -12.37 -1.55
CA PHE A 125 -2.27 -12.46 -1.26
C PHE A 125 -1.85 -13.83 -0.69
N GLY A 126 -2.78 -14.75 -0.49
CA GLY A 126 -2.50 -15.98 0.21
C GLY A 126 -2.01 -15.72 1.64
N LEU A 127 -2.63 -14.75 2.33
CA LEU A 127 -2.23 -14.34 3.67
C LEU A 127 -2.32 -15.50 4.66
N LYS A 128 -1.24 -15.75 5.36
CA LYS A 128 -1.19 -16.72 6.46
C LYS A 128 -1.47 -16.03 7.79
N TYR A 129 -0.75 -14.96 8.10
CA TYR A 129 -0.97 -14.11 9.27
C TYR A 129 -0.20 -12.78 9.14
N THR A 130 -0.53 -11.84 10.04
CA THR A 130 0.23 -10.61 10.24
C THR A 130 0.60 -10.47 11.72
N MET A 131 1.74 -9.82 12.01
CA MET A 131 2.09 -9.33 13.33
C MET A 131 2.18 -7.81 13.28
N TRP A 132 1.27 -7.18 14.02
CA TRP A 132 1.18 -5.72 14.11
C TRP A 132 0.69 -5.34 15.50
N ARG A 133 1.29 -4.31 16.11
CA ARG A 133 1.03 -3.85 17.49
C ARG A 133 1.20 -4.95 18.54
N VAL A 134 2.13 -5.86 18.30
CA VAL A 134 2.59 -6.87 19.25
C VAL A 134 4.07 -6.62 19.57
N ALA A 135 4.62 -7.29 20.58
CA ALA A 135 6.01 -7.12 20.98
C ALA A 135 6.95 -7.15 19.76
N ASN A 136 7.84 -6.17 19.68
CA ASN A 136 8.80 -5.96 18.59
C ASN A 136 8.19 -5.63 17.21
N HIS A 137 6.87 -5.38 17.11
CA HIS A 137 6.16 -5.09 15.86
C HIS A 137 5.31 -3.81 15.99
N PHE A 138 5.94 -2.70 16.44
CA PHE A 138 5.33 -1.37 16.53
C PHE A 138 5.85 -0.38 15.50
N ASN A 139 6.94 -0.70 14.81
CA ASN A 139 7.55 0.11 13.76
C ASN A 139 7.47 -0.54 12.37
N HIS A 140 6.92 -1.74 12.28
CA HIS A 140 6.71 -2.48 11.03
C HIS A 140 5.56 -3.47 11.17
N ILE A 141 4.96 -3.81 10.05
CA ILE A 141 4.00 -4.92 9.93
C ILE A 141 4.76 -6.10 9.35
N HIS A 142 4.86 -7.20 10.13
CA HIS A 142 5.32 -8.48 9.61
C HIS A 142 4.15 -9.18 8.95
N ILE A 143 4.31 -9.57 7.69
CA ILE A 143 3.25 -10.19 6.89
C ILE A 143 3.77 -11.51 6.33
N CYS A 144 3.17 -12.61 6.74
CA CYS A 144 3.48 -13.95 6.26
C CYS A 144 2.40 -14.46 5.29
N VAL A 145 2.83 -15.03 4.17
CA VAL A 145 1.97 -15.57 3.09
C VAL A 145 2.26 -17.04 2.84
N LEU A 146 1.35 -17.71 2.12
CA LEU A 146 1.47 -19.10 1.69
C LEU A 146 2.39 -19.25 0.49
#